data_74465a4d59d5b7819159de8024ad92f7
#
_entry.id   74465a4d59d5b7819159de8024ad92f7
#
_cell.length_a   1.000
_cell.length_b   1.000
_cell.length_c   1.000
_cell.angle_alpha   90.00
_cell.angle_beta   90.00
_cell.angle_gamma   90.00
#
_symmetry.space_group_name_H-M   'P 1'
#
loop_
_entity.id
_entity.type
_entity.pdbx_description
1 polymer ?
#
loop_
_entity_poly.entity_id
_entity_poly.type
_entity_poly.pdbx_seq_one_letter_code
_entity_poly.pdbx_strand_id
1 'polypeptide(L)'
;MTKQNIILDCDPGHDDAIALLLSCYSNKLNLLAVTTCSGNQTIEKTSKNALNLLNFFHKNVPLAKGNPTPLVRKVLTCSEIHGESGLDGFTFPEYEEKYDSREGYQLITDTLLNNKDVTVVTTGPMTNLALAIKHNKEILKHIKEIVLMGGSTTDGNITKAAEFNILVDPEAADICFRSGVPMRMLGLNVTRQILVTDEVIDEARKISTRGSDLFVKLMEVFNRNQREFFGLSAGPLHDPATIISLLNEKAFVFEEMNVEVDVSQTELAGKTTCLKKKPYNCKVAVEVNLQEYWKEIYKHLKMCN
;
A
#
# COMPACT_ATOMS: atom_id res chain seq x y z
N MET A 1 7.87 0.90 -24.78
CA MET A 1 7.25 1.91 -23.87
C MET A 1 8.22 2.14 -22.72
N THR A 2 8.44 3.38 -22.32
CA THR A 2 9.23 3.72 -21.12
C THR A 2 8.48 3.25 -19.88
N LYS A 3 9.20 2.61 -18.95
CA LYS A 3 8.62 2.20 -17.68
C LYS A 3 8.29 3.42 -16.81
N GLN A 4 7.21 3.36 -16.05
CA GLN A 4 6.86 4.39 -15.07
C GLN A 4 7.70 4.22 -13.81
N ASN A 5 8.40 5.28 -13.40
CA ASN A 5 9.16 5.30 -12.16
C ASN A 5 8.22 5.32 -10.95
N ILE A 6 8.44 4.42 -10.00
CA ILE A 6 7.68 4.37 -8.75
C ILE A 6 8.60 4.24 -7.54
N ILE A 7 8.17 4.81 -6.43
CA ILE A 7 8.62 4.49 -5.07
C ILE A 7 7.44 3.79 -4.39
N LEU A 8 7.69 2.74 -3.64
CA LEU A 8 6.69 2.06 -2.82
C LEU A 8 7.02 2.30 -1.34
N ASP A 9 6.13 2.99 -0.64
CA ASP A 9 6.15 3.17 0.82
C ASP A 9 5.05 2.29 1.42
N CYS A 10 5.42 1.27 2.20
CA CYS A 10 4.55 0.16 2.58
C CYS A 10 4.78 -0.28 4.04
N ASP A 11 3.85 -1.04 4.59
CA ASP A 11 3.99 -1.66 5.93
C ASP A 11 3.76 -3.18 5.87
N PRO A 12 4.65 -3.93 5.17
CA PRO A 12 4.37 -5.25 4.67
C PRO A 12 3.65 -6.19 5.61
N GLY A 13 2.34 -6.31 5.32
CA GLY A 13 1.42 -7.36 5.69
C GLY A 13 1.13 -8.26 4.49
N HIS A 14 0.07 -9.07 4.59
CA HIS A 14 -0.28 -10.07 3.59
C HIS A 14 -0.57 -9.48 2.20
N ASP A 15 -1.27 -8.37 2.12
CA ASP A 15 -1.66 -7.69 0.88
C ASP A 15 -0.56 -6.80 0.32
N ASP A 16 0.24 -6.10 1.17
CA ASP A 16 1.46 -5.42 0.73
C ASP A 16 2.43 -6.37 0.01
N ALA A 17 2.53 -7.63 0.47
CA ALA A 17 3.39 -8.62 -0.18
C ALA A 17 3.02 -8.79 -1.65
N ILE A 18 1.74 -8.72 -1.96
CA ILE A 18 1.24 -8.85 -3.34
C ILE A 18 1.44 -7.53 -4.11
N ALA A 19 1.25 -6.37 -3.46
CA ALA A 19 1.55 -5.07 -4.07
C ALA A 19 3.04 -4.97 -4.45
N LEU A 20 3.93 -5.44 -3.57
CA LEU A 20 5.38 -5.48 -3.83
C LEU A 20 5.72 -6.48 -4.96
N LEU A 21 5.09 -7.66 -5.00
CA LEU A 21 5.24 -8.62 -6.09
C LEU A 21 4.89 -7.98 -7.44
N LEU A 22 3.72 -7.33 -7.53
CA LEU A 22 3.29 -6.64 -8.76
C LEU A 22 4.30 -5.56 -9.17
N SER A 23 4.79 -4.78 -8.22
CA SER A 23 5.79 -3.73 -8.44
C SER A 23 7.10 -4.29 -8.98
N CYS A 24 7.54 -5.43 -8.45
CA CYS A 24 8.79 -6.09 -8.80
C CYS A 24 8.78 -6.78 -10.18
N TYR A 25 7.64 -7.34 -10.58
CA TYR A 25 7.55 -8.16 -11.79
C TYR A 25 6.87 -7.46 -12.97
N SER A 26 6.28 -6.28 -12.77
CA SER A 26 5.69 -5.54 -13.88
C SER A 26 6.74 -5.05 -14.88
N ASN A 27 6.49 -5.31 -16.15
CA ASN A 27 7.29 -4.74 -17.23
C ASN A 27 6.96 -3.27 -17.54
N LYS A 28 5.90 -2.71 -16.93
CA LYS A 28 5.46 -1.32 -17.08
C LYS A 28 6.04 -0.40 -16.00
N LEU A 29 6.51 -0.95 -14.88
CA LEU A 29 7.00 -0.20 -13.73
C LEU A 29 8.51 -0.34 -13.57
N ASN A 30 9.13 0.72 -13.03
CA ASN A 30 10.51 0.76 -12.60
C ASN A 30 10.51 1.13 -11.11
N LEU A 31 10.66 0.14 -10.24
CA LEU A 31 10.68 0.31 -8.79
C LEU A 31 12.04 0.87 -8.38
N LEU A 32 12.10 2.16 -8.05
CA LEU A 32 13.32 2.89 -7.72
C LEU A 32 13.77 2.69 -6.28
N ALA A 33 12.82 2.60 -5.35
CA ALA A 33 13.06 2.43 -3.93
C ALA A 33 11.83 1.82 -3.23
N VAL A 34 12.09 1.14 -2.12
CA VAL A 34 11.09 0.69 -1.15
C VAL A 34 11.41 1.31 0.19
N THR A 35 10.41 1.87 0.84
CA THR A 35 10.50 2.35 2.22
C THR A 35 9.41 1.69 3.04
N THR A 36 9.65 1.54 4.34
CA THR A 36 8.68 0.90 5.22
C THR A 36 8.20 1.85 6.30
N CYS A 37 7.00 1.62 6.81
CA CYS A 37 6.43 2.34 7.94
C CYS A 37 5.85 1.34 8.96
N SER A 38 5.59 1.83 10.17
CA SER A 38 4.77 1.09 11.14
C SER A 38 3.31 1.22 10.75
N GLY A 39 2.57 0.14 10.88
CA GLY A 39 1.14 0.07 10.58
C GLY A 39 0.65 -1.34 10.83
N ASN A 40 0.62 -2.22 9.83
CA ASN A 40 0.23 -3.62 9.99
C ASN A 40 1.02 -4.31 11.11
N GLN A 41 2.28 -3.93 11.29
CA GLN A 41 3.16 -4.36 12.38
C GLN A 41 4.15 -3.24 12.75
N THR A 42 5.03 -3.50 13.75
CA THR A 42 6.09 -2.57 14.11
C THR A 42 7.09 -2.40 12.95
N ILE A 43 7.82 -1.29 12.96
CA ILE A 43 8.79 -0.98 11.89
C ILE A 43 9.86 -2.07 11.70
N GLU A 44 10.26 -2.75 12.78
CA GLU A 44 11.23 -3.84 12.72
C GLU A 44 10.69 -5.01 11.90
N LYS A 45 9.41 -5.36 12.13
CA LYS A 45 8.75 -6.47 11.45
C LYS A 45 8.40 -6.12 10.00
N THR A 46 7.82 -4.95 9.76
CA THR A 46 7.49 -4.50 8.40
C THR A 46 8.73 -4.38 7.52
N SER A 47 9.84 -3.86 8.09
CA SER A 47 11.11 -3.77 7.36
C SER A 47 11.71 -5.15 7.09
N LYS A 48 11.64 -6.07 8.06
CA LYS A 48 12.11 -7.46 7.86
C LYS A 48 11.28 -8.17 6.79
N ASN A 49 9.98 -7.93 6.78
CA ASN A 49 9.07 -8.49 5.78
C ASN A 49 9.39 -7.96 4.38
N ALA A 50 9.61 -6.64 4.22
CA ALA A 50 10.04 -6.06 2.95
C ALA A 50 11.37 -6.67 2.46
N LEU A 51 12.34 -6.81 3.36
CA LEU A 51 13.64 -7.42 3.07
C LEU A 51 13.47 -8.87 2.58
N ASN A 52 12.69 -9.67 3.33
CA ASN A 52 12.42 -11.06 2.99
C ASN A 52 11.76 -11.19 1.62
N LEU A 53 10.76 -10.36 1.33
CA LEU A 53 10.05 -10.35 0.07
C LEU A 53 10.96 -9.96 -1.10
N LEU A 54 11.76 -8.88 -0.98
CA LEU A 54 12.68 -8.45 -2.02
C LEU A 54 13.74 -9.54 -2.33
N ASN A 55 14.30 -10.16 -1.30
CA ASN A 55 15.23 -11.28 -1.47
C ASN A 55 14.54 -12.49 -2.11
N PHE A 56 13.35 -12.85 -1.65
CA PHE A 56 12.55 -13.92 -2.24
C PHE A 56 12.23 -13.64 -3.71
N PHE A 57 11.97 -12.41 -4.10
CA PHE A 57 11.73 -12.00 -5.48
C PHE A 57 13.03 -11.83 -6.29
N HIS A 58 14.21 -12.01 -5.70
CA HIS A 58 15.51 -11.75 -6.32
C HIS A 58 15.63 -10.33 -6.88
N LYS A 59 15.17 -9.34 -6.13
CA LYS A 59 15.19 -7.93 -6.52
C LYS A 59 16.17 -7.16 -5.65
N ASN A 60 17.10 -6.50 -6.31
CA ASN A 60 18.05 -5.59 -5.66
C ASN A 60 17.54 -4.15 -5.83
N VAL A 61 16.68 -3.72 -4.92
CA VAL A 61 16.10 -2.38 -4.88
C VAL A 61 16.50 -1.75 -3.55
N PRO A 62 16.91 -0.47 -3.50
CA PRO A 62 17.16 0.22 -2.24
C PRO A 62 15.96 0.10 -1.29
N LEU A 63 16.22 -0.40 -0.08
CA LEU A 63 15.22 -0.59 0.98
C LEU A 63 15.66 0.16 2.22
N ALA A 64 14.88 1.13 2.69
CA ALA A 64 15.14 1.86 3.93
C ALA A 64 14.04 1.65 4.97
N LYS A 65 14.45 1.54 6.22
CA LYS A 65 13.53 1.58 7.37
C LYS A 65 13.01 3.00 7.51
N GLY A 66 11.70 3.15 7.62
CA GLY A 66 11.08 4.44 7.83
C GLY A 66 10.89 4.81 9.28
N ASN A 67 10.06 5.82 9.50
CA ASN A 67 9.82 6.32 10.84
C ASN A 67 9.05 5.29 11.68
N PRO A 68 9.51 4.98 12.91
CA PRO A 68 8.86 3.97 13.75
C PRO A 68 7.53 4.45 14.36
N THR A 69 7.24 5.74 14.30
CA THR A 69 6.07 6.35 14.95
C THR A 69 5.34 7.29 13.99
N PRO A 70 4.02 7.47 14.13
CA PRO A 70 3.29 8.56 13.49
C PRO A 70 3.85 9.93 13.88
N LEU A 71 3.50 10.99 13.11
CA LEU A 71 4.00 12.36 13.34
C LEU A 71 3.63 12.91 14.72
N VAL A 72 2.44 12.59 15.21
CA VAL A 72 1.89 13.15 16.46
C VAL A 72 1.32 12.07 17.37
N ARG A 73 0.75 11.00 16.81
CA ARG A 73 -0.05 10.02 17.54
C ARG A 73 0.80 8.88 18.10
N LYS A 74 0.21 8.07 18.97
CA LYS A 74 0.83 6.82 19.42
C LYS A 74 0.77 5.80 18.29
N VAL A 75 1.77 4.90 18.27
CA VAL A 75 1.78 3.78 17.34
C VAL A 75 0.54 2.91 17.56
N LEU A 76 -0.14 2.61 16.46
CA LEU A 76 -1.22 1.63 16.38
C LEU A 76 -0.79 0.56 15.38
N THR A 77 -0.92 -0.70 15.73
CA THR A 77 -0.64 -1.84 14.85
C THR A 77 -1.87 -2.73 14.71
N CYS A 78 -1.88 -3.59 13.69
CA CYS A 78 -3.00 -4.48 13.36
C CYS A 78 -2.54 -5.95 13.31
N SER A 79 -1.80 -6.38 14.34
CA SER A 79 -1.22 -7.73 14.47
C SER A 79 -2.27 -8.85 14.43
N GLU A 80 -3.50 -8.57 14.85
CA GLU A 80 -4.59 -9.53 14.86
C GLU A 80 -4.93 -10.05 13.46
N ILE A 81 -4.74 -9.20 12.44
CA ILE A 81 -5.05 -9.54 11.03
C ILE A 81 -3.86 -10.21 10.36
N HIS A 82 -2.67 -9.62 10.53
CA HIS A 82 -1.48 -10.01 9.77
C HIS A 82 -0.62 -11.05 10.50
N GLY A 83 -1.01 -11.43 11.72
CA GLY A 83 -0.28 -12.38 12.55
C GLY A 83 0.93 -11.76 13.25
N GLU A 84 1.65 -12.57 14.00
CA GLU A 84 2.76 -12.08 14.83
C GLU A 84 3.92 -11.54 13.98
N SER A 85 4.24 -12.18 12.86
CA SER A 85 5.30 -11.72 11.96
C SER A 85 4.84 -10.61 11.01
N GLY A 86 3.53 -10.50 10.77
CA GLY A 86 2.93 -9.68 9.71
C GLY A 86 2.76 -10.42 8.37
N LEU A 87 3.44 -11.56 8.19
CA LEU A 87 3.38 -12.43 7.02
C LEU A 87 3.22 -13.90 7.42
N ASP A 88 2.41 -14.16 8.46
CA ASP A 88 2.15 -15.52 8.91
C ASP A 88 1.56 -16.35 7.76
N GLY A 89 1.99 -17.62 7.67
CA GLY A 89 1.61 -18.53 6.59
C GLY A 89 2.74 -18.85 5.61
N PHE A 90 3.75 -18.00 5.51
CA PHE A 90 4.92 -18.27 4.68
C PHE A 90 6.23 -18.14 5.46
N THR A 91 7.10 -19.15 5.34
CA THR A 91 8.42 -19.15 5.96
C THR A 91 9.47 -18.80 4.91
N PHE A 92 10.15 -17.68 5.12
CA PHE A 92 11.26 -17.27 4.28
C PHE A 92 12.57 -17.93 4.77
N PRO A 93 13.52 -18.20 3.86
CA PRO A 93 14.89 -18.48 4.26
C PRO A 93 15.49 -17.33 5.06
N GLU A 94 16.52 -17.62 5.86
CA GLU A 94 17.29 -16.55 6.48
C GLU A 94 18.04 -15.74 5.42
N TYR A 95 17.89 -14.43 5.42
CA TYR A 95 18.60 -13.51 4.57
C TYR A 95 19.43 -12.54 5.43
N GLU A 96 20.62 -12.18 4.88
CA GLU A 96 21.42 -11.11 5.48
C GLU A 96 20.62 -9.80 5.53
N GLU A 97 20.61 -9.16 6.70
CA GLU A 97 19.95 -7.88 6.86
C GLU A 97 20.76 -6.76 6.24
N LYS A 98 20.32 -6.32 5.09
CA LYS A 98 20.94 -5.22 4.35
C LYS A 98 19.89 -4.17 4.01
N TYR A 99 19.95 -3.07 4.74
CA TYR A 99 19.12 -1.89 4.51
C TYR A 99 19.97 -0.74 4.00
N ASP A 100 19.34 0.19 3.28
CA ASP A 100 19.94 1.50 2.99
C ASP A 100 20.23 2.22 4.32
N SER A 101 21.32 2.93 4.40
CA SER A 101 21.72 3.63 5.62
C SER A 101 20.89 4.88 5.92
N ARG A 102 20.14 5.36 4.93
CA ARG A 102 19.22 6.49 5.07
C ARG A 102 17.93 6.04 5.78
N GLU A 103 17.29 6.98 6.46
CA GLU A 103 15.90 6.79 6.91
C GLU A 103 14.93 6.84 5.71
N GLY A 104 13.74 6.25 5.84
CA GLY A 104 12.79 6.13 4.73
C GLY A 104 12.49 7.46 4.05
N TYR A 105 12.19 8.53 4.82
CA TYR A 105 11.94 9.85 4.24
C TYR A 105 13.14 10.44 3.50
N GLN A 106 14.37 10.13 3.92
CA GLN A 106 15.59 10.57 3.24
C GLN A 106 15.76 9.83 1.92
N LEU A 107 15.52 8.50 1.91
CA LEU A 107 15.57 7.70 0.69
C LEU A 107 14.52 8.18 -0.32
N ILE A 108 13.30 8.49 0.13
CA ILE A 108 12.25 9.10 -0.72
C ILE A 108 12.74 10.42 -1.29
N THR A 109 13.25 11.32 -0.43
CA THR A 109 13.74 12.65 -0.82
C THR A 109 14.82 12.56 -1.90
N ASP A 110 15.87 11.78 -1.65
CA ASP A 110 16.99 11.63 -2.57
C ASP A 110 16.59 10.98 -3.89
N THR A 111 15.71 9.96 -3.81
CA THR A 111 15.19 9.29 -5.02
C THR A 111 14.39 10.26 -5.88
N LEU A 112 13.54 11.10 -5.28
CA LEU A 112 12.78 12.12 -5.99
C LEU A 112 13.69 13.18 -6.62
N LEU A 113 14.64 13.73 -5.86
CA LEU A 113 15.55 14.78 -6.37
C LEU A 113 16.41 14.29 -7.55
N ASN A 114 16.74 13.00 -7.62
CA ASN A 114 17.53 12.39 -8.69
C ASN A 114 16.70 11.87 -9.86
N ASN A 115 15.36 11.88 -9.79
CA ASN A 115 14.47 11.40 -10.82
C ASN A 115 13.33 12.39 -11.06
N LYS A 116 12.70 12.31 -12.23
CA LYS A 116 11.53 13.13 -12.57
C LYS A 116 10.32 12.24 -12.82
N ASP A 117 9.14 12.82 -12.70
CA ASP A 117 7.87 12.16 -12.98
C ASP A 117 7.70 10.83 -12.22
N VAL A 118 8.09 10.82 -10.94
CA VAL A 118 8.01 9.65 -10.09
C VAL A 118 6.62 9.57 -9.46
N THR A 119 5.98 8.41 -9.54
CA THR A 119 4.77 8.11 -8.77
C THR A 119 5.19 7.56 -7.40
N VAL A 120 4.71 8.18 -6.34
CA VAL A 120 4.86 7.66 -4.98
C VAL A 120 3.62 6.85 -4.64
N VAL A 121 3.80 5.56 -4.40
CA VAL A 121 2.72 4.65 -3.99
C VAL A 121 2.85 4.41 -2.50
N THR A 122 1.76 4.65 -1.76
CA THR A 122 1.69 4.37 -0.32
C THR A 122 0.62 3.32 -0.06
N THR A 123 1.01 2.21 0.55
CA THR A 123 0.09 1.14 0.97
C THR A 123 -0.11 1.10 2.48
N GLY A 124 0.73 1.82 3.22
CA GLY A 124 0.61 2.06 4.66
C GLY A 124 0.41 3.53 5.02
N PRO A 125 0.55 3.89 6.30
CA PRO A 125 0.51 5.27 6.78
C PRO A 125 1.53 6.16 6.07
N MET A 126 1.13 7.38 5.69
CA MET A 126 1.91 8.28 4.83
C MET A 126 3.03 9.05 5.56
N THR A 127 3.46 8.58 6.72
CA THR A 127 4.40 9.25 7.62
C THR A 127 5.72 9.62 6.94
N ASN A 128 6.32 8.66 6.20
CA ASN A 128 7.60 8.89 5.52
C ASN A 128 7.49 9.96 4.42
N LEU A 129 6.44 9.88 3.60
CA LEU A 129 6.21 10.87 2.54
C LEU A 129 5.92 12.26 3.13
N ALA A 130 5.13 12.35 4.19
CA ALA A 130 4.86 13.62 4.87
C ALA A 130 6.13 14.22 5.48
N LEU A 131 7.01 13.40 6.09
CA LEU A 131 8.32 13.85 6.57
C LEU A 131 9.18 14.35 5.42
N ALA A 132 9.25 13.63 4.30
CA ALA A 132 10.00 14.05 3.12
C ALA A 132 9.51 15.43 2.62
N ILE A 133 8.19 15.63 2.53
CA ILE A 133 7.58 16.92 2.13
C ILE A 133 7.90 18.04 3.13
N LYS A 134 7.83 17.76 4.45
CA LYS A 134 8.14 18.73 5.50
C LYS A 134 9.59 19.18 5.46
N HIS A 135 10.51 18.25 5.22
CA HIS A 135 11.94 18.53 5.20
C HIS A 135 12.39 19.20 3.91
N ASN A 136 11.79 18.86 2.77
CA ASN A 136 12.18 19.43 1.48
C ASN A 136 11.01 19.52 0.48
N LYS A 137 10.41 20.70 0.39
CA LYS A 137 9.30 20.97 -0.54
C LYS A 137 9.70 20.92 -2.03
N GLU A 138 10.98 20.98 -2.37
CA GLU A 138 11.44 20.88 -3.77
C GLU A 138 11.07 19.53 -4.40
N ILE A 139 10.96 18.48 -3.59
CA ILE A 139 10.57 17.14 -4.06
C ILE A 139 9.20 17.14 -4.75
N LEU A 140 8.29 18.05 -4.38
CA LEU A 140 6.95 18.12 -4.96
C LEU A 140 6.95 18.30 -6.48
N LYS A 141 7.99 18.95 -7.02
CA LYS A 141 8.16 19.17 -8.46
C LYS A 141 8.57 17.90 -9.22
N HIS A 142 9.01 16.87 -8.51
CA HIS A 142 9.50 15.61 -9.05
C HIS A 142 8.45 14.50 -8.94
N ILE A 143 7.40 14.72 -8.13
CA ILE A 143 6.30 13.76 -7.97
C ILE A 143 5.28 13.98 -9.08
N LYS A 144 5.06 12.94 -9.89
CA LYS A 144 4.02 12.92 -10.90
C LYS A 144 2.62 12.82 -10.30
N GLU A 145 2.46 11.89 -9.38
CA GLU A 145 1.24 11.64 -8.61
C GLU A 145 1.55 10.83 -7.35
N ILE A 146 0.67 10.92 -6.36
CA ILE A 146 0.65 10.07 -5.18
C ILE A 146 -0.52 9.11 -5.33
N VAL A 147 -0.26 7.80 -5.24
CA VAL A 147 -1.30 6.77 -5.28
C VAL A 147 -1.34 6.10 -3.92
N LEU A 148 -2.49 6.16 -3.24
CA LEU A 148 -2.60 5.61 -1.90
C LEU A 148 -3.70 4.54 -1.79
N MET A 149 -3.42 3.50 -0.98
CA MET A 149 -4.46 2.72 -0.34
C MET A 149 -4.76 3.37 1.00
N GLY A 150 -5.98 3.83 1.18
CA GLY A 150 -6.41 4.49 2.41
C GLY A 150 -7.70 5.25 2.24
N GLY A 151 -8.32 5.57 3.37
CA GLY A 151 -9.55 6.32 3.41
C GLY A 151 -10.78 5.58 2.89
N SER A 152 -11.89 6.30 2.87
CA SER A 152 -13.17 5.79 2.40
C SER A 152 -14.10 6.94 2.00
N THR A 153 -14.99 6.69 1.05
CA THR A 153 -16.13 7.57 0.78
C THR A 153 -17.34 7.26 1.67
N THR A 154 -17.26 6.19 2.45
CA THR A 154 -18.32 5.67 3.32
C THR A 154 -17.77 5.47 4.74
N ASP A 155 -17.92 4.29 5.31
CA ASP A 155 -17.51 3.95 6.68
C ASP A 155 -16.05 3.51 6.75
N GLY A 156 -15.43 3.68 7.93
CA GLY A 156 -14.11 3.14 8.24
C GLY A 156 -14.09 1.65 8.50
N ASN A 157 -12.91 1.11 8.86
CA ASN A 157 -12.73 -0.30 9.23
C ASN A 157 -12.23 -0.48 10.68
N ILE A 158 -11.46 0.45 11.20
CA ILE A 158 -10.97 0.41 12.58
C ILE A 158 -11.87 1.22 13.51
N THR A 159 -12.31 2.37 13.06
CA THR A 159 -13.42 3.09 13.68
C THR A 159 -14.57 3.17 12.68
N LYS A 160 -15.74 3.60 13.13
CA LYS A 160 -16.87 3.86 12.21
C LYS A 160 -16.55 4.95 11.18
N ALA A 161 -15.63 5.86 11.51
CA ALA A 161 -15.32 7.03 10.70
C ALA A 161 -14.07 6.85 9.83
N ALA A 162 -13.07 6.09 10.30
CA ALA A 162 -11.75 6.10 9.72
C ALA A 162 -11.27 4.74 9.24
N GLU A 163 -10.57 4.78 8.09
CA GLU A 163 -9.77 3.69 7.57
C GLU A 163 -8.41 3.65 8.29
N PHE A 164 -7.82 2.46 8.41
CA PHE A 164 -6.65 2.18 9.24
C PHE A 164 -5.44 3.05 8.90
N ASN A 165 -5.00 3.09 7.64
CA ASN A 165 -3.80 3.82 7.23
C ASN A 165 -3.91 5.32 7.51
N ILE A 166 -5.10 5.89 7.28
CA ILE A 166 -5.36 7.30 7.59
C ILE A 166 -5.46 7.52 9.10
N LEU A 167 -6.06 6.58 9.85
CA LEU A 167 -6.21 6.71 11.30
C LEU A 167 -4.87 6.64 12.04
N VAL A 168 -3.93 5.83 11.55
CA VAL A 168 -2.60 5.68 12.17
C VAL A 168 -1.85 7.01 12.15
N ASP A 169 -1.90 7.77 11.04
CA ASP A 169 -1.26 9.09 10.95
C ASP A 169 -2.10 10.07 10.11
N PRO A 170 -3.21 10.59 10.68
CA PRO A 170 -4.06 11.54 9.95
C PRO A 170 -3.34 12.84 9.61
N GLU A 171 -2.39 13.27 10.45
CA GLU A 171 -1.58 14.46 10.22
C GLU A 171 -0.68 14.30 9.00
N ALA A 172 -0.10 13.13 8.82
CA ALA A 172 0.70 12.82 7.62
C ALA A 172 -0.18 12.80 6.36
N ALA A 173 -1.35 12.16 6.45
CA ALA A 173 -2.30 12.13 5.35
C ALA A 173 -2.76 13.56 4.95
N ASP A 174 -3.11 14.41 5.92
CA ASP A 174 -3.52 15.81 5.67
C ASP A 174 -2.41 16.61 4.96
N ILE A 175 -1.14 16.43 5.38
CA ILE A 175 0.01 17.06 4.72
C ILE A 175 0.09 16.63 3.25
N CYS A 176 -0.09 15.35 2.96
CA CYS A 176 -0.04 14.83 1.60
C CYS A 176 -1.22 15.33 0.75
N PHE A 177 -2.46 15.28 1.26
CA PHE A 177 -3.64 15.79 0.55
C PHE A 177 -3.58 17.30 0.26
N ARG A 178 -2.89 18.07 1.10
CA ARG A 178 -2.67 19.52 0.93
C ARG A 178 -1.39 19.87 0.16
N SER A 179 -0.61 18.87 -0.27
CA SER A 179 0.67 19.10 -0.96
C SER A 179 0.56 19.82 -2.31
N GLY A 180 -0.61 19.75 -2.94
CA GLY A 180 -0.84 20.24 -4.30
C GLY A 180 -0.39 19.26 -5.39
N VAL A 181 0.16 18.10 -5.03
CA VAL A 181 0.47 17.01 -5.95
C VAL A 181 -0.83 16.29 -6.33
N PRO A 182 -1.04 15.90 -7.59
CA PRO A 182 -2.18 15.06 -7.98
C PRO A 182 -2.22 13.77 -7.16
N MET A 183 -3.38 13.41 -6.62
CA MET A 183 -3.54 12.20 -5.81
C MET A 183 -4.54 11.25 -6.45
N ARG A 184 -4.36 9.95 -6.15
CA ARG A 184 -5.27 8.87 -6.54
C ARG A 184 -5.51 7.98 -5.31
N MET A 185 -6.75 7.91 -4.87
CA MET A 185 -7.16 7.19 -3.68
C MET A 185 -7.92 5.91 -4.03
N LEU A 186 -7.43 4.78 -3.53
CA LEU A 186 -8.07 3.47 -3.55
C LEU A 186 -8.62 3.20 -2.14
N GLY A 187 -9.81 3.73 -1.84
CA GLY A 187 -10.42 3.64 -0.51
C GLY A 187 -11.22 2.35 -0.29
N LEU A 188 -11.67 2.16 0.96
CA LEU A 188 -12.43 0.98 1.37
C LEU A 188 -13.71 0.74 0.55
N ASN A 189 -14.31 1.81 0.03
CA ASN A 189 -15.52 1.72 -0.79
C ASN A 189 -15.35 0.85 -2.05
N VAL A 190 -14.13 0.74 -2.58
CA VAL A 190 -13.81 -0.17 -3.70
C VAL A 190 -13.02 -1.39 -3.24
N THR A 191 -12.06 -1.24 -2.33
CA THR A 191 -11.16 -2.34 -1.98
C THR A 191 -11.86 -3.45 -1.18
N ARG A 192 -12.90 -3.14 -0.41
CA ARG A 192 -13.76 -4.15 0.27
C ARG A 192 -14.49 -5.09 -0.68
N GLN A 193 -14.62 -4.74 -1.95
CA GLN A 193 -15.26 -5.59 -2.97
C GLN A 193 -14.28 -6.63 -3.54
N ILE A 194 -12.97 -6.47 -3.32
CA ILE A 194 -11.90 -7.30 -3.87
C ILE A 194 -11.63 -8.46 -2.90
N LEU A 195 -12.56 -9.42 -2.85
CA LEU A 195 -12.49 -10.52 -1.90
C LEU A 195 -11.64 -11.67 -2.42
N VAL A 196 -10.71 -12.15 -1.59
CA VAL A 196 -9.91 -13.34 -1.85
C VAL A 196 -10.74 -14.59 -1.53
N THR A 197 -11.66 -14.96 -2.42
CA THR A 197 -12.50 -16.14 -2.25
C THR A 197 -11.70 -17.43 -2.43
N ASP A 198 -12.29 -18.57 -2.05
CA ASP A 198 -11.66 -19.89 -2.25
C ASP A 198 -11.38 -20.15 -3.74
N GLU A 199 -12.28 -19.69 -4.64
CA GLU A 199 -12.10 -19.79 -6.09
C GLU A 199 -10.88 -18.98 -6.56
N VAL A 200 -10.64 -17.80 -5.98
CA VAL A 200 -9.46 -16.97 -6.29
C VAL A 200 -8.19 -17.70 -5.88
N ILE A 201 -8.18 -18.32 -4.71
CA ILE A 201 -7.04 -19.09 -4.21
C ILE A 201 -6.80 -20.32 -5.10
N ASP A 202 -7.87 -21.03 -5.49
CA ASP A 202 -7.78 -22.23 -6.34
C ASP A 202 -7.26 -21.90 -7.75
N GLU A 203 -7.69 -20.77 -8.34
CA GLU A 203 -7.12 -20.30 -9.62
C GLU A 203 -5.65 -19.93 -9.49
N ALA A 204 -5.25 -19.27 -8.38
CA ALA A 204 -3.84 -18.97 -8.12
C ALA A 204 -3.01 -20.25 -7.95
N ARG A 205 -3.53 -21.27 -7.27
CA ARG A 205 -2.85 -22.57 -7.04
C ARG A 205 -2.53 -23.29 -8.36
N LYS A 206 -3.41 -23.21 -9.36
CA LYS A 206 -3.19 -23.81 -10.69
C LYS A 206 -1.99 -23.21 -11.45
N ILE A 207 -1.56 -22.01 -11.08
CA ILE A 207 -0.44 -21.33 -11.74
C ILE A 207 0.90 -22.03 -11.47
N SER A 208 1.08 -22.59 -10.26
CA SER A 208 2.23 -23.43 -9.87
C SER A 208 3.61 -22.75 -10.04
N THR A 209 3.69 -21.45 -9.69
CA THR A 209 4.93 -20.67 -9.62
C THR A 209 5.28 -20.34 -8.18
N ARG A 210 6.49 -19.84 -7.91
CA ARG A 210 6.88 -19.34 -6.58
C ARG A 210 5.95 -18.22 -6.10
N GLY A 211 5.59 -17.31 -7.01
CA GLY A 211 4.67 -16.22 -6.70
C GLY A 211 3.27 -16.72 -6.34
N SER A 212 2.77 -17.73 -7.02
CA SER A 212 1.48 -18.32 -6.69
C SER A 212 1.51 -19.13 -5.39
N ASP A 213 2.61 -19.84 -5.09
CA ASP A 213 2.77 -20.53 -3.80
C ASP A 213 2.78 -19.55 -2.63
N LEU A 214 3.52 -18.44 -2.77
CA LEU A 214 3.50 -17.34 -1.80
C LEU A 214 2.09 -16.79 -1.61
N PHE A 215 1.41 -16.44 -2.72
CA PHE A 215 0.05 -15.91 -2.68
C PHE A 215 -0.92 -16.83 -1.95
N VAL A 216 -0.95 -18.10 -2.34
CA VAL A 216 -1.87 -19.10 -1.75
C VAL A 216 -1.65 -19.23 -0.25
N LYS A 217 -0.40 -19.44 0.18
CA LYS A 217 -0.07 -19.61 1.61
C LYS A 217 -0.39 -18.39 2.45
N LEU A 218 -0.09 -17.19 1.96
CA LEU A 218 -0.42 -15.95 2.66
C LEU A 218 -1.92 -15.74 2.72
N MET A 219 -2.64 -15.94 1.62
CA MET A 219 -4.08 -15.67 1.56
C MET A 219 -4.92 -16.68 2.35
N GLU A 220 -4.47 -17.93 2.49
CA GLU A 220 -5.12 -18.92 3.36
C GLU A 220 -5.10 -18.49 4.84
N VAL A 221 -3.95 -17.99 5.31
CA VAL A 221 -3.82 -17.49 6.69
C VAL A 221 -4.58 -16.18 6.84
N PHE A 222 -4.44 -15.26 5.89
CA PHE A 222 -5.16 -13.99 5.89
C PHE A 222 -6.67 -14.20 5.99
N ASN A 223 -7.26 -15.07 5.15
CA ASN A 223 -8.68 -15.40 5.18
C ASN A 223 -9.10 -16.03 6.51
N ARG A 224 -8.28 -16.92 7.07
CA ARG A 224 -8.55 -17.49 8.39
C ARG A 224 -8.66 -16.40 9.46
N ASN A 225 -7.70 -15.48 9.50
CA ASN A 225 -7.69 -14.37 10.46
C ASN A 225 -8.88 -13.42 10.23
N GLN A 226 -9.17 -13.05 8.98
CA GLN A 226 -10.33 -12.22 8.65
C GLN A 226 -11.66 -12.86 9.08
N ARG A 227 -11.78 -14.19 8.95
CA ARG A 227 -12.94 -14.94 9.42
C ARG A 227 -13.05 -14.96 10.93
N GLU A 228 -11.91 -15.19 11.60
CA GLU A 228 -11.86 -15.30 13.06
C GLU A 228 -12.13 -13.95 13.75
N PHE A 229 -11.51 -12.86 13.29
CA PHE A 229 -11.59 -11.57 13.96
C PHE A 229 -12.76 -10.68 13.48
N PHE A 230 -13.15 -10.78 12.21
CA PHE A 230 -14.21 -9.93 11.64
C PHE A 230 -15.44 -10.69 11.17
N GLY A 231 -15.46 -12.03 11.23
CA GLY A 231 -16.57 -12.84 10.73
C GLY A 231 -16.75 -12.78 9.21
N LEU A 232 -15.73 -12.34 8.46
CA LEU A 232 -15.79 -12.25 7.01
C LEU A 232 -15.59 -13.62 6.37
N SER A 233 -16.32 -13.92 5.31
CA SER A 233 -16.15 -15.18 4.54
C SER A 233 -14.82 -15.20 3.79
N ALA A 234 -14.32 -14.04 3.34
CA ALA A 234 -13.07 -13.87 2.63
C ALA A 234 -12.49 -12.48 2.95
N GLY A 235 -11.17 -12.38 3.03
CA GLY A 235 -10.46 -11.12 3.27
C GLY A 235 -10.43 -10.23 2.02
N PRO A 236 -10.59 -8.92 2.17
CA PRO A 236 -10.41 -7.98 1.07
C PRO A 236 -8.92 -7.75 0.79
N LEU A 237 -8.52 -7.81 -0.48
CA LEU A 237 -7.15 -7.56 -0.92
C LEU A 237 -6.99 -6.08 -1.29
N HIS A 238 -6.54 -5.27 -0.32
CA HIS A 238 -6.56 -3.82 -0.42
C HIS A 238 -5.42 -3.25 -1.27
N ASP A 239 -4.17 -3.45 -0.87
CA ASP A 239 -2.99 -2.74 -1.33
C ASP A 239 -2.63 -2.93 -2.80
N PRO A 240 -2.78 -4.15 -3.38
CA PRO A 240 -2.52 -4.34 -4.80
C PRO A 240 -3.37 -3.47 -5.72
N ALA A 241 -4.51 -2.93 -5.22
CA ALA A 241 -5.35 -2.01 -5.96
C ALA A 241 -4.56 -0.77 -6.41
N THR A 242 -3.62 -0.28 -5.60
CA THR A 242 -2.75 0.85 -5.94
C THR A 242 -1.93 0.56 -7.19
N ILE A 243 -1.24 -0.56 -7.20
CA ILE A 243 -0.36 -0.96 -8.31
C ILE A 243 -1.19 -1.31 -9.55
N ILE A 244 -2.29 -2.06 -9.39
CA ILE A 244 -3.17 -2.41 -10.52
C ILE A 244 -3.76 -1.17 -11.17
N SER A 245 -4.07 -0.11 -10.40
CA SER A 245 -4.55 1.16 -10.95
C SER A 245 -3.54 1.84 -11.90
N LEU A 246 -2.25 1.55 -11.75
CA LEU A 246 -1.18 2.01 -12.64
C LEU A 246 -0.99 1.08 -13.85
N LEU A 247 -1.31 -0.19 -13.71
CA LEU A 247 -1.08 -1.21 -14.72
C LEU A 247 -2.23 -1.36 -15.71
N ASN A 248 -3.45 -1.15 -15.25
CA ASN A 248 -4.67 -1.40 -16.01
C ASN A 248 -5.76 -0.36 -15.71
N GLU A 249 -5.89 0.62 -16.58
CA GLU A 249 -6.88 1.70 -16.47
C GLU A 249 -8.34 1.19 -16.48
N LYS A 250 -8.58 -0.04 -16.97
CA LYS A 250 -9.92 -0.63 -17.01
C LYS A 250 -10.33 -1.27 -15.67
N ALA A 251 -9.40 -1.39 -14.73
CA ALA A 251 -9.67 -2.02 -13.44
C ALA A 251 -10.51 -1.14 -12.50
N PHE A 252 -10.46 0.19 -12.67
CA PHE A 252 -11.16 1.12 -11.79
C PHE A 252 -11.78 2.27 -12.55
N VAL A 253 -12.91 2.78 -12.03
CA VAL A 253 -13.49 4.08 -12.41
C VAL A 253 -13.14 5.09 -11.31
N PHE A 254 -12.70 6.28 -11.72
CA PHE A 254 -12.32 7.35 -10.81
C PHE A 254 -13.21 8.58 -11.00
N GLU A 255 -13.49 9.27 -9.90
CA GLU A 255 -14.12 10.59 -9.89
C GLU A 255 -13.18 11.61 -9.22
N GLU A 256 -13.17 12.84 -9.74
CA GLU A 256 -12.43 13.94 -9.12
C GLU A 256 -13.20 14.47 -7.91
N MET A 257 -12.54 14.52 -6.76
CA MET A 257 -13.12 14.99 -5.50
C MET A 257 -12.15 15.89 -4.74
N ASN A 258 -12.70 16.74 -3.87
CA ASN A 258 -11.95 17.36 -2.79
C ASN A 258 -11.99 16.40 -1.60
N VAL A 259 -10.83 15.91 -1.18
CA VAL A 259 -10.69 15.02 -0.03
C VAL A 259 -10.04 15.79 1.11
N GLU A 260 -10.69 15.79 2.25
CA GLU A 260 -10.24 16.40 3.49
C GLU A 260 -10.09 15.32 4.56
N VAL A 261 -9.04 15.43 5.38
CA VAL A 261 -8.75 14.49 6.46
C VAL A 261 -9.06 15.15 7.80
N ASP A 262 -9.79 14.48 8.65
CA ASP A 262 -10.05 14.94 10.01
C ASP A 262 -8.84 14.64 10.92
N VAL A 263 -8.14 15.68 11.33
CA VAL A 263 -6.97 15.61 12.24
C VAL A 263 -7.34 15.92 13.70
N SER A 264 -8.63 16.03 14.02
CA SER A 264 -9.08 16.28 15.40
C SER A 264 -8.69 15.12 16.33
N GLN A 265 -8.80 15.37 17.64
CA GLN A 265 -8.64 14.33 18.67
C GLN A 265 -9.98 13.71 19.08
N THR A 266 -10.97 13.74 18.19
CA THR A 266 -12.31 13.19 18.41
C THR A 266 -12.44 11.80 17.80
N GLU A 267 -13.61 11.20 17.92
CA GLU A 267 -13.97 9.93 17.28
C GLU A 267 -13.98 10.00 15.72
N LEU A 268 -13.90 11.22 15.17
CA LEU A 268 -13.81 11.45 13.72
C LEU A 268 -12.37 11.46 13.21
N ALA A 269 -11.37 11.38 14.08
CA ALA A 269 -9.97 11.39 13.69
C ALA A 269 -9.69 10.37 12.57
N GLY A 270 -8.99 10.79 11.53
CA GLY A 270 -8.67 9.95 10.36
C GLY A 270 -9.82 9.78 9.36
N LYS A 271 -10.99 10.40 9.59
CA LYS A 271 -12.07 10.38 8.61
C LYS A 271 -11.65 11.13 7.35
N THR A 272 -11.85 10.50 6.19
CA THR A 272 -11.77 11.18 4.90
C THR A 272 -13.14 11.68 4.47
N THR A 273 -13.26 12.97 4.19
CA THR A 273 -14.48 13.59 3.67
C THR A 273 -14.27 13.86 2.18
N CYS A 274 -14.96 13.09 1.33
CA CYS A 274 -14.84 13.16 -0.12
C CYS A 274 -15.99 13.99 -0.71
N LEU A 275 -15.69 15.18 -1.22
CA LEU A 275 -16.69 16.14 -1.72
C LEU A 275 -16.56 16.31 -3.23
N LYS A 276 -17.65 16.17 -3.97
CA LYS A 276 -17.75 16.54 -5.40
C LYS A 276 -17.80 18.07 -5.59
N LYS A 277 -16.83 18.77 -4.97
CA LYS A 277 -16.72 20.23 -4.94
C LYS A 277 -15.28 20.68 -5.25
N LYS A 278 -15.12 21.64 -6.14
CA LYS A 278 -13.82 22.27 -6.43
C LYS A 278 -13.31 23.12 -5.26
N PRO A 279 -11.99 23.26 -5.11
CA PRO A 279 -10.96 22.65 -5.94
C PRO A 279 -10.82 21.14 -5.67
N TYR A 280 -10.60 20.35 -6.72
CA TYR A 280 -10.33 18.92 -6.58
C TYR A 280 -8.84 18.70 -6.30
N ASN A 281 -8.53 17.81 -5.36
CA ASN A 281 -7.16 17.42 -5.03
C ASN A 281 -6.88 15.92 -5.24
N CYS A 282 -7.93 15.12 -5.49
CA CYS A 282 -7.79 13.67 -5.56
C CYS A 282 -8.74 13.05 -6.61
N LYS A 283 -8.23 12.04 -7.33
CA LYS A 283 -9.05 11.09 -8.08
C LYS A 283 -9.38 9.93 -7.15
N VAL A 284 -10.65 9.79 -6.78
CA VAL A 284 -11.13 8.74 -5.86
C VAL A 284 -11.73 7.61 -6.68
N ALA A 285 -11.27 6.38 -6.44
CA ALA A 285 -11.86 5.20 -7.06
C ALA A 285 -13.28 4.99 -6.54
N VAL A 286 -14.25 4.84 -7.46
CA VAL A 286 -15.67 4.68 -7.14
C VAL A 286 -16.24 3.34 -7.58
N GLU A 287 -15.62 2.69 -8.57
CA GLU A 287 -16.01 1.35 -9.03
C GLU A 287 -14.75 0.51 -9.28
N VAL A 288 -14.86 -0.81 -9.14
CA VAL A 288 -13.83 -1.79 -9.46
C VAL A 288 -14.36 -2.83 -10.43
N ASN A 289 -13.57 -3.12 -11.47
CA ASN A 289 -13.79 -4.25 -12.37
C ASN A 289 -12.97 -5.44 -11.87
N LEU A 290 -13.60 -6.34 -11.14
CA LEU A 290 -12.96 -7.50 -10.52
C LEU A 290 -12.31 -8.44 -11.55
N GLN A 291 -12.89 -8.59 -12.75
CA GLN A 291 -12.31 -9.43 -13.80
C GLN A 291 -10.97 -8.89 -14.27
N GLU A 292 -10.88 -7.58 -14.55
CA GLU A 292 -9.63 -6.93 -14.96
C GLU A 292 -8.62 -6.86 -13.81
N TYR A 293 -9.09 -6.74 -12.56
CA TYR A 293 -8.25 -6.78 -11.36
C TYR A 293 -7.55 -8.14 -11.21
N TRP A 294 -8.31 -9.23 -11.11
CA TRP A 294 -7.77 -10.57 -10.91
C TRP A 294 -6.92 -11.04 -12.09
N LYS A 295 -7.24 -10.62 -13.30
CA LYS A 295 -6.41 -10.87 -14.49
C LYS A 295 -4.98 -10.31 -14.33
N GLU A 296 -4.83 -9.10 -13.77
CA GLU A 296 -3.49 -8.55 -13.51
C GLU A 296 -2.79 -9.28 -12.36
N ILE A 297 -3.50 -9.68 -11.30
CA ILE A 297 -2.92 -10.52 -10.23
C ILE A 297 -2.35 -11.81 -10.84
N TYR A 298 -3.18 -12.63 -11.48
CA TYR A 298 -2.75 -13.93 -12.02
C TYR A 298 -1.62 -13.82 -13.06
N LYS A 299 -1.65 -12.77 -13.86
CA LYS A 299 -0.58 -12.49 -14.82
C LYS A 299 0.77 -12.30 -14.11
N HIS A 300 0.82 -11.53 -13.02
CA HIS A 300 2.05 -11.24 -12.31
C HIS A 300 2.49 -12.41 -11.42
N LEU A 301 1.57 -13.20 -10.87
CA LEU A 301 1.92 -14.47 -10.21
C LEU A 301 2.66 -15.41 -11.15
N LYS A 302 2.26 -15.49 -12.44
CA LYS A 302 2.94 -16.28 -13.46
C LYS A 302 4.36 -15.78 -13.78
N MET A 303 4.64 -14.51 -13.56
CA MET A 303 5.96 -13.91 -13.85
C MET A 303 6.97 -14.13 -12.71
N CYS A 304 6.52 -14.44 -11.50
CA CYS A 304 7.35 -14.75 -10.34
C CYS A 304 7.63 -16.26 -10.29
N ASN A 305 8.60 -16.67 -11.07
CA ASN A 305 8.99 -18.09 -11.25
C ASN A 305 10.21 -18.42 -10.40
#